data_3933a83023c71092fec4fd3726a8a864
#
_entry.id   3933a83023c71092fec4fd3726a8a864
#
_cell.length_a   1.000
_cell.length_b   1.000
_cell.length_c   1.000
_cell.angle_alpha   90.00
_cell.angle_beta   90.00
_cell.angle_gamma   90.00
#
_symmetry.space_group_name_H-M   'P 1'
#
loop_
_entity.id
_entity.type
_entity.pdbx_description
1 polymer ?
#
loop_
_entity_poly.entity_id
_entity_poly.type
_entity_poly.pdbx_seq_one_letter_code
_entity_poly.pdbx_strand_id
1 'polypeptide(L)'
;MERKIEKFFLKWKTDVIRKPLLLFGLKQIGKTYTVLEFGRKHYHYVAYFNTSCNQALLDLFKKERSIDKLAVAFSAMIDVPVLKNETLLVFDNVDDEELMKGIKLFGFDRNDYHVIAITSRRENLTRFKGEELQYKIMTEMDFEEYLWARGEKEIADNIRYAYQEGKRCAYHAKALDLFYDYLLTGGFPEVVLASLQYQEPFEMESAKEKVFDILKSFLNECN
;
A
#
# COMPACT_ATOMS: atom_id res chain seq x y z
N MET A 1 -10.85 -3.88 -0.34
CA MET A 1 -11.16 -2.77 -1.26
C MET A 1 -10.18 -2.77 -2.43
N GLU A 2 -10.68 -2.56 -3.64
CA GLU A 2 -9.85 -2.47 -4.85
C GLU A 2 -9.11 -1.13 -4.89
N ARG A 3 -7.82 -1.15 -5.29
CA ARG A 3 -6.98 0.05 -5.37
C ARG A 3 -6.29 0.12 -6.72
N LYS A 4 -6.21 1.30 -7.33
CA LYS A 4 -5.55 1.54 -8.62
C LYS A 4 -4.07 1.14 -8.63
N ILE A 5 -3.42 1.23 -7.47
CA ILE A 5 -2.00 0.88 -7.32
C ILE A 5 -1.73 -0.62 -7.62
N GLU A 6 -2.74 -1.49 -7.56
CA GLU A 6 -2.60 -2.92 -7.89
C GLU A 6 -2.12 -3.11 -9.33
N LYS A 7 -2.56 -2.25 -10.27
CA LYS A 7 -2.06 -2.25 -11.67
C LYS A 7 -0.56 -1.98 -11.75
N PHE A 8 -0.05 -1.08 -10.88
CA PHE A 8 1.38 -0.83 -10.79
C PHE A 8 2.12 -2.04 -10.20
N PHE A 9 1.59 -2.67 -9.16
CA PHE A 9 2.20 -3.87 -8.58
C PHE A 9 2.28 -5.03 -9.57
N LEU A 10 1.26 -5.22 -10.42
CA LEU A 10 1.29 -6.23 -11.49
C LEU A 10 2.40 -5.95 -12.50
N LYS A 11 2.53 -4.70 -12.95
CA LYS A 11 3.61 -4.29 -13.85
C LYS A 11 4.97 -4.48 -13.20
N TRP A 12 5.13 -4.08 -11.94
CA TRP A 12 6.36 -4.27 -11.17
C TRP A 12 6.70 -5.75 -11.00
N LYS A 13 5.70 -6.62 -10.72
CA LYS A 13 5.91 -8.06 -10.57
C LYS A 13 6.50 -8.69 -11.83
N THR A 14 6.09 -8.25 -13.01
CA THR A 14 6.50 -8.80 -14.32
C THR A 14 7.71 -8.09 -14.92
N ASP A 15 8.26 -7.08 -14.26
CA ASP A 15 9.44 -6.35 -14.74
C ASP A 15 10.68 -7.25 -14.71
N VAL A 16 11.38 -7.33 -15.84
CA VAL A 16 12.60 -8.13 -16.00
C VAL A 16 13.75 -7.54 -15.16
N ILE A 17 13.76 -6.21 -14.98
CA ILE A 17 14.78 -5.48 -14.19
C ILE A 17 14.16 -5.04 -12.85
N ARG A 18 13.33 -5.89 -12.25
CA ARG A 18 12.66 -5.60 -11.00
C ARG A 18 13.64 -5.35 -9.87
N LYS A 19 13.43 -4.24 -9.17
CA LYS A 19 14.13 -3.87 -7.94
C LYS A 19 13.17 -3.96 -6.76
N PRO A 20 13.67 -4.09 -5.52
CA PRO A 20 12.83 -3.93 -4.34
C PRO A 20 12.03 -2.64 -4.41
N LEU A 21 10.76 -2.72 -4.10
CA LEU A 21 9.85 -1.59 -4.14
C LEU A 21 9.76 -0.94 -2.76
N LEU A 22 10.12 0.34 -2.67
CA LEU A 22 9.80 1.18 -1.50
C LEU A 22 8.45 1.85 -1.71
N LEU A 23 7.44 1.39 -0.99
CA LEU A 23 6.10 1.95 -0.96
C LEU A 23 5.98 2.98 0.17
N PHE A 24 5.84 4.24 -0.21
CA PHE A 24 5.57 5.33 0.73
C PHE A 24 4.11 5.73 0.67
N GLY A 25 3.59 6.19 1.79
CA GLY A 25 2.28 6.82 1.90
C GLY A 25 1.93 7.12 3.35
N LEU A 26 0.97 8.00 3.58
CA LEU A 26 0.53 8.36 4.92
C LEU A 26 0.09 7.13 5.71
N LYS A 27 0.10 7.21 7.03
CA LYS A 27 -0.47 6.15 7.87
C LYS A 27 -1.95 5.97 7.56
N GLN A 28 -2.48 4.78 7.80
CA GLN A 28 -3.92 4.43 7.69
C GLN A 28 -4.53 4.54 6.28
N ILE A 29 -3.75 4.82 5.23
CA ILE A 29 -4.25 4.79 3.83
C ILE A 29 -4.36 3.39 3.22
N GLY A 30 -4.11 2.34 4.03
CA GLY A 30 -4.27 0.96 3.63
C GLY A 30 -3.08 0.32 2.90
N LYS A 31 -1.84 0.85 3.05
CA LYS A 31 -0.62 0.30 2.40
C LYS A 31 -0.43 -1.19 2.67
N THR A 32 -0.31 -1.54 3.94
CA THR A 32 -0.09 -2.92 4.39
C THR A 32 -1.18 -3.86 3.89
N TYR A 33 -2.44 -3.46 4.07
CA TYR A 33 -3.59 -4.23 3.58
C TYR A 33 -3.50 -4.46 2.07
N THR A 34 -3.24 -3.41 1.28
CA THR A 34 -3.18 -3.50 -0.19
C THR A 34 -2.04 -4.41 -0.66
N VAL A 35 -0.86 -4.33 -0.03
CA VAL A 35 0.29 -5.17 -0.35
C VAL A 35 0.03 -6.63 0.02
N LEU A 36 -0.56 -6.90 1.19
CA LEU A 36 -0.88 -8.26 1.61
C LEU A 36 -1.97 -8.88 0.74
N GLU A 37 -3.00 -8.13 0.37
CA GLU A 37 -4.03 -8.60 -0.58
C GLU A 37 -3.45 -8.89 -1.97
N PHE A 38 -2.56 -8.02 -2.46
CA PHE A 38 -1.82 -8.28 -3.70
C PHE A 38 -0.99 -9.55 -3.59
N GLY A 39 -0.29 -9.75 -2.47
CA GLY A 39 0.48 -10.95 -2.20
C GLY A 39 -0.38 -12.22 -2.24
N ARG A 40 -1.50 -12.23 -1.52
CA ARG A 40 -2.44 -13.38 -1.47
C ARG A 40 -3.02 -13.74 -2.84
N LYS A 41 -3.27 -12.73 -3.70
CA LYS A 41 -3.84 -12.96 -5.03
C LYS A 41 -2.81 -13.46 -6.06
N HIS A 42 -1.55 -13.08 -5.91
CA HIS A 42 -0.57 -13.22 -6.99
C HIS A 42 0.68 -14.01 -6.64
N TYR A 43 0.82 -14.48 -5.40
CA TYR A 43 1.95 -15.31 -4.94
C TYR A 43 1.45 -16.54 -4.20
N HIS A 44 2.26 -17.59 -4.18
CA HIS A 44 1.96 -18.77 -3.39
C HIS A 44 2.14 -18.51 -1.89
N TYR A 45 3.13 -17.68 -1.54
CA TYR A 45 3.46 -17.35 -0.16
C TYR A 45 3.64 -15.85 0.02
N VAL A 46 3.33 -15.37 1.21
CA VAL A 46 3.61 -13.99 1.64
C VAL A 46 4.38 -14.06 2.93
N ALA A 47 5.63 -13.62 2.90
CA ALA A 47 6.50 -13.53 4.05
C ALA A 47 6.47 -12.09 4.59
N TYR A 48 5.70 -11.88 5.66
CA TYR A 48 5.47 -10.55 6.25
C TYR A 48 6.31 -10.34 7.50
N PHE A 49 7.03 -9.22 7.54
CA PHE A 49 7.85 -8.77 8.65
C PHE A 49 7.43 -7.37 9.06
N ASN A 50 6.87 -7.22 10.27
CA ASN A 50 6.81 -5.91 10.90
C ASN A 50 8.19 -5.60 11.47
N THR A 51 8.80 -4.53 10.98
CA THR A 51 10.18 -4.17 11.36
C THR A 51 10.24 -3.31 12.61
N SER A 52 9.10 -2.82 13.12
CA SER A 52 9.06 -2.06 14.37
C SER A 52 9.57 -2.92 15.53
N CYS A 53 10.66 -2.50 16.14
CA CYS A 53 11.27 -3.19 17.29
C CYS A 53 11.70 -4.66 17.00
N ASN A 54 11.98 -5.02 15.75
CA ASN A 54 12.42 -6.36 15.39
C ASN A 54 13.94 -6.46 15.38
N GLN A 55 14.53 -6.59 16.58
CA GLN A 55 15.98 -6.67 16.75
C GLN A 55 16.61 -7.90 16.04
N ALA A 56 15.90 -9.04 16.04
CA ALA A 56 16.38 -10.26 15.38
C ALA A 56 16.57 -10.07 13.88
N LEU A 57 15.65 -9.37 13.22
CA LEU A 57 15.73 -9.03 11.80
C LEU A 57 16.90 -8.07 11.52
N LEU A 58 17.08 -7.04 12.36
CA LEU A 58 18.20 -6.11 12.29
C LEU A 58 19.54 -6.83 12.41
N ASP A 59 19.67 -7.69 13.41
CA ASP A 59 20.91 -8.44 13.66
C ASP A 59 21.21 -9.42 12.54
N LEU A 60 20.19 -9.99 11.92
CA LEU A 60 20.33 -10.85 10.75
C LEU A 60 20.92 -10.07 9.58
N PHE A 61 20.35 -8.91 9.23
CA PHE A 61 20.86 -8.08 8.12
C PHE A 61 22.25 -7.51 8.39
N LYS A 62 22.65 -7.30 9.65
CA LYS A 62 24.03 -6.91 9.98
C LYS A 62 25.05 -8.02 9.77
N LYS A 63 24.67 -9.27 10.04
CA LYS A 63 25.57 -10.43 10.02
C LYS A 63 25.64 -11.12 8.67
N GLU A 64 24.57 -11.14 7.91
CA GLU A 64 24.46 -11.89 6.65
C GLU A 64 24.25 -10.94 5.47
N ARG A 65 25.00 -11.17 4.40
CA ARG A 65 24.90 -10.41 3.14
C ARG A 65 24.53 -11.29 1.94
N SER A 66 24.53 -12.61 2.12
CA SER A 66 24.09 -13.55 1.11
C SER A 66 22.56 -13.61 1.06
N ILE A 67 21.98 -13.24 -0.08
CA ILE A 67 20.53 -13.21 -0.30
C ILE A 67 19.91 -14.59 -0.07
N ASP A 68 20.54 -15.66 -0.57
CA ASP A 68 19.98 -17.01 -0.42
C ASP A 68 20.01 -17.47 1.05
N LYS A 69 21.04 -17.11 1.82
CA LYS A 69 21.08 -17.38 3.27
C LYS A 69 20.05 -16.54 4.03
N LEU A 70 19.86 -15.28 3.64
CA LEU A 70 18.80 -14.44 4.19
C LEU A 70 17.42 -15.07 3.94
N ALA A 71 17.16 -15.59 2.74
CA ALA A 71 15.90 -16.25 2.40
C ALA A 71 15.64 -17.49 3.29
N VAL A 72 16.67 -18.30 3.53
CA VAL A 72 16.57 -19.46 4.45
C VAL A 72 16.28 -19.01 5.88
N ALA A 73 16.99 -17.97 6.36
CA ALA A 73 16.78 -17.44 7.70
C ALA A 73 15.36 -16.83 7.86
N PHE A 74 14.87 -16.10 6.86
CA PHE A 74 13.50 -15.56 6.85
C PHE A 74 12.48 -16.68 6.92
N SER A 75 12.65 -17.76 6.14
CA SER A 75 11.76 -18.94 6.21
C SER A 75 11.70 -19.51 7.61
N ALA A 76 12.85 -19.64 8.28
CA ALA A 76 12.92 -20.18 9.65
C ALA A 76 12.32 -19.21 10.70
N MET A 77 12.38 -17.88 10.48
CA MET A 77 11.86 -16.89 11.43
C MET A 77 10.32 -16.88 11.52
N ILE A 78 9.64 -17.16 10.42
CA ILE A 78 8.18 -16.99 10.33
C ILE A 78 7.44 -18.26 9.92
N ASP A 79 8.15 -19.37 9.76
CA ASP A 79 7.61 -20.67 9.30
C ASP A 79 6.81 -20.57 7.97
N VAL A 80 7.34 -19.74 7.05
CA VAL A 80 6.77 -19.54 5.69
C VAL A 80 7.89 -19.74 4.67
N PRO A 81 7.71 -20.59 3.63
CA PRO A 81 8.71 -20.76 2.59
C PRO A 81 9.04 -19.45 1.88
N VAL A 82 10.33 -19.12 1.77
CA VAL A 82 10.81 -17.99 0.98
C VAL A 82 11.48 -18.51 -0.28
N LEU A 83 10.68 -18.64 -1.34
CA LEU A 83 11.05 -19.23 -2.62
C LEU A 83 11.10 -18.16 -3.71
N LYS A 84 12.07 -18.29 -4.63
CA LYS A 84 12.23 -17.40 -5.81
C LYS A 84 10.97 -17.43 -6.66
N ASN A 85 10.50 -16.25 -7.08
CA ASN A 85 9.29 -16.01 -7.88
C ASN A 85 7.94 -16.45 -7.26
N GLU A 86 7.96 -17.18 -6.14
CA GLU A 86 6.76 -17.73 -5.49
C GLU A 86 6.37 -16.97 -4.22
N THR A 87 7.33 -16.33 -3.55
CA THR A 87 7.10 -15.64 -2.29
C THR A 87 7.25 -14.14 -2.47
N LEU A 88 6.27 -13.39 -1.97
CA LEU A 88 6.39 -11.94 -1.76
C LEU A 88 6.96 -11.67 -0.37
N LEU A 89 8.13 -11.08 -0.31
CA LEU A 89 8.71 -10.54 0.93
C LEU A 89 8.16 -9.15 1.21
N VAL A 90 7.58 -8.94 2.37
CA VAL A 90 7.00 -7.66 2.80
C VAL A 90 7.68 -7.22 4.10
N PHE A 91 8.37 -6.09 4.05
CA PHE A 91 8.93 -5.42 5.23
C PHE A 91 8.12 -4.17 5.52
N ASP A 92 7.38 -4.17 6.63
CA ASP A 92 6.49 -3.08 7.01
C ASP A 92 7.10 -2.21 8.11
N ASN A 93 6.82 -0.91 8.07
CA ASN A 93 7.37 0.13 8.96
C ASN A 93 8.90 0.25 8.89
N VAL A 94 9.47 0.25 7.68
CA VAL A 94 10.92 0.35 7.46
C VAL A 94 11.38 1.78 7.68
N ASP A 95 11.96 2.02 8.86
CA ASP A 95 12.48 3.32 9.29
C ASP A 95 13.97 3.28 9.62
N ASP A 96 14.54 2.08 9.78
CA ASP A 96 15.94 1.87 10.12
C ASP A 96 16.82 1.78 8.86
N GLU A 97 18.00 2.41 8.92
CA GLU A 97 18.94 2.47 7.80
C GLU A 97 19.61 1.13 7.51
N GLU A 98 19.93 0.36 8.56
CA GLU A 98 20.57 -0.95 8.39
C GLU A 98 19.59 -1.95 7.78
N LEU A 99 18.30 -1.90 8.15
CA LEU A 99 17.24 -2.66 7.49
C LEU A 99 17.17 -2.30 6.00
N MET A 100 17.18 -1.01 5.69
CA MET A 100 17.12 -0.57 4.30
C MET A 100 18.36 -0.98 3.50
N LYS A 101 19.57 -0.93 4.09
CA LYS A 101 20.77 -1.45 3.46
C LYS A 101 20.64 -2.94 3.13
N GLY A 102 20.06 -3.72 4.06
CA GLY A 102 19.77 -5.13 3.83
C GLY A 102 18.77 -5.37 2.71
N ILE A 103 17.69 -4.60 2.67
CA ILE A 103 16.67 -4.68 1.61
C ILE A 103 17.26 -4.31 0.25
N LYS A 104 18.15 -3.32 0.19
CA LYS A 104 18.85 -2.91 -1.04
C LYS A 104 19.69 -4.02 -1.66
N LEU A 105 20.19 -4.98 -0.86
CA LEU A 105 20.93 -6.13 -1.39
C LEU A 105 20.13 -6.87 -2.48
N PHE A 106 18.83 -6.95 -2.33
CA PHE A 106 17.92 -7.57 -3.31
C PHE A 106 17.79 -6.78 -4.62
N GLY A 107 18.38 -5.60 -4.72
CA GLY A 107 18.34 -4.76 -5.92
C GLY A 107 19.62 -4.78 -6.75
N PHE A 108 20.70 -5.40 -6.27
CA PHE A 108 22.01 -5.36 -6.96
C PHE A 108 22.14 -6.38 -8.09
N ASP A 109 21.67 -7.59 -7.92
CA ASP A 109 21.74 -8.62 -8.93
C ASP A 109 20.35 -9.03 -9.42
N ARG A 110 20.26 -9.59 -10.63
CA ARG A 110 19.06 -10.28 -11.08
C ARG A 110 18.77 -11.44 -10.12
N ASN A 111 18.02 -11.13 -9.09
CA ASN A 111 17.50 -12.15 -8.21
C ASN A 111 15.99 -12.25 -8.41
N ASP A 112 15.49 -13.45 -8.23
CA ASP A 112 14.08 -13.76 -8.42
C ASP A 112 13.28 -13.59 -7.12
N TYR A 113 13.81 -12.86 -6.13
CA TYR A 113 13.07 -12.50 -4.91
C TYR A 113 12.30 -11.21 -5.10
N HIS A 114 11.02 -11.22 -4.73
CA HIS A 114 10.13 -10.08 -4.84
C HIS A 114 10.01 -9.41 -3.48
N VAL A 115 10.42 -8.17 -3.38
CA VAL A 115 10.50 -7.44 -2.10
C VAL A 115 9.74 -6.13 -2.16
N ILE A 116 8.83 -5.91 -1.22
CA ILE A 116 8.16 -4.63 -0.97
C ILE A 116 8.49 -4.17 0.45
N ALA A 117 9.09 -2.99 0.55
CA ALA A 117 9.29 -2.27 1.81
C ALA A 117 8.25 -1.16 1.94
N ILE A 118 7.66 -1.02 3.12
CA ILE A 118 6.61 -0.03 3.39
C ILE A 118 7.12 0.96 4.43
N THR A 119 6.96 2.26 4.16
CA THR A 119 7.23 3.32 5.12
C THR A 119 6.12 4.37 5.12
N SER A 120 5.94 5.05 6.25
CA SER A 120 5.04 6.20 6.37
C SER A 120 5.80 7.51 6.58
N ARG A 121 7.12 7.46 6.73
CA ARG A 121 7.96 8.64 6.94
C ARG A 121 8.43 9.21 5.62
N ARG A 122 8.06 10.47 5.35
CA ARG A 122 8.39 11.16 4.11
C ARG A 122 9.90 11.34 3.92
N GLU A 123 10.63 11.56 5.01
CA GLU A 123 12.09 11.68 5.00
C GLU A 123 12.79 10.43 4.44
N ASN A 124 12.18 9.25 4.60
CA ASN A 124 12.73 8.01 4.10
C ASN A 124 12.79 7.94 2.55
N LEU A 125 11.97 8.72 1.85
CA LEU A 125 12.05 8.83 0.39
C LEU A 125 13.38 9.44 -0.08
N THR A 126 13.92 10.40 0.66
CA THR A 126 15.21 11.03 0.36
C THR A 126 16.37 10.29 1.02
N ARG A 127 16.19 9.87 2.27
CA ARG A 127 17.18 9.16 3.06
C ARG A 127 17.56 7.80 2.45
N PHE A 128 16.58 7.03 1.96
CA PHE A 128 16.80 5.72 1.39
C PHE A 128 16.99 5.71 -0.13
N LYS A 129 17.09 6.90 -0.74
CA LYS A 129 17.28 7.02 -2.19
C LYS A 129 18.48 6.21 -2.68
N GLY A 130 18.31 5.53 -3.82
CA GLY A 130 19.36 4.72 -4.46
C GLY A 130 18.84 4.06 -5.72
N GLU A 131 19.75 3.74 -6.63
CA GLU A 131 19.41 3.07 -7.88
C GLU A 131 18.96 1.62 -7.67
N GLU A 132 19.23 1.05 -6.50
CA GLU A 132 18.87 -0.32 -6.12
C GLU A 132 17.40 -0.48 -5.77
N LEU A 133 16.66 0.62 -5.64
CA LEU A 133 15.25 0.63 -5.27
C LEU A 133 14.38 1.22 -6.37
N GLN A 134 13.16 0.72 -6.43
CA GLN A 134 12.05 1.36 -7.12
C GLN A 134 11.13 2.03 -6.11
N TYR A 135 10.55 3.18 -6.46
CA TYR A 135 9.73 3.96 -5.54
C TYR A 135 8.30 4.05 -6.05
N LYS A 136 7.35 3.96 -5.13
CA LYS A 136 5.95 4.25 -5.43
C LYS A 136 5.30 4.96 -4.25
N ILE A 137 4.59 6.03 -4.55
CA ILE A 137 3.76 6.73 -3.57
C ILE A 137 2.34 6.17 -3.70
N MET A 138 1.76 5.80 -2.57
CA MET A 138 0.36 5.49 -2.42
C MET A 138 -0.33 6.65 -1.71
N THR A 139 -1.41 7.13 -2.30
CA THR A 139 -2.25 8.18 -1.74
C THR A 139 -3.50 7.56 -1.11
N GLU A 140 -4.28 8.37 -0.43
CA GLU A 140 -5.65 8.04 -0.06
C GLU A 140 -6.47 7.63 -1.31
N MET A 141 -7.64 7.07 -1.09
CA MET A 141 -8.55 6.69 -2.17
C MET A 141 -9.01 7.94 -2.91
N ASP A 142 -8.93 7.93 -4.23
CA ASP A 142 -9.57 8.93 -5.05
C ASP A 142 -11.07 8.64 -5.24
N PHE A 143 -11.78 9.56 -5.89
CA PHE A 143 -13.23 9.42 -6.08
C PHE A 143 -13.62 8.15 -6.85
N GLU A 144 -12.80 7.74 -7.82
CA GLU A 144 -13.07 6.50 -8.56
C GLU A 144 -12.92 5.26 -7.69
N GLU A 145 -11.87 5.19 -6.85
CA GLU A 145 -11.68 4.11 -5.88
C GLU A 145 -12.79 4.11 -4.81
N TYR A 146 -13.26 5.30 -4.42
CA TYR A 146 -14.41 5.46 -3.55
C TYR A 146 -15.69 4.89 -4.18
N LEU A 147 -15.95 5.18 -5.46
CA LEU A 147 -17.08 4.60 -6.19
C LEU A 147 -16.98 3.07 -6.25
N TRP A 148 -15.79 2.53 -6.48
CA TRP A 148 -15.57 1.07 -6.46
C TRP A 148 -15.86 0.46 -5.08
N ALA A 149 -15.45 1.12 -4.01
CA ALA A 149 -15.73 0.69 -2.65
C ALA A 149 -17.24 0.65 -2.34
N ARG A 150 -18.00 1.58 -2.91
CA ARG A 150 -19.48 1.63 -2.80
C ARG A 150 -20.22 0.68 -3.74
N GLY A 151 -19.51 -0.08 -4.57
CA GLY A 151 -20.13 -0.96 -5.57
C GLY A 151 -20.61 -0.24 -6.84
N GLU A 152 -20.31 1.05 -6.99
CA GLU A 152 -20.76 1.92 -8.09
C GLU A 152 -19.77 1.97 -9.26
N LYS A 153 -19.23 0.81 -9.65
CA LYS A 153 -18.25 0.72 -10.75
C LYS A 153 -18.79 1.23 -12.07
N GLU A 154 -20.08 0.98 -12.35
CA GLU A 154 -20.75 1.43 -13.57
C GLU A 154 -20.73 2.97 -13.68
N ILE A 155 -20.94 3.68 -12.57
CA ILE A 155 -20.87 5.15 -12.53
C ILE A 155 -19.43 5.61 -12.83
N ALA A 156 -18.41 4.97 -12.20
CA ALA A 156 -17.03 5.29 -12.45
C ALA A 156 -16.63 5.12 -13.92
N ASP A 157 -17.06 4.01 -14.54
CA ASP A 157 -16.78 3.74 -15.94
C ASP A 157 -17.52 4.71 -16.88
N ASN A 158 -18.75 5.10 -16.55
CA ASN A 158 -19.52 6.08 -17.33
C ASN A 158 -18.91 7.49 -17.24
N ILE A 159 -18.43 7.90 -16.06
CA ILE A 159 -17.71 9.17 -15.90
C ILE A 159 -16.45 9.18 -16.80
N ARG A 160 -15.66 8.09 -16.77
CA ARG A 160 -14.45 7.96 -17.58
C ARG A 160 -14.78 8.01 -19.09
N TYR A 161 -15.78 7.25 -19.51
CA TYR A 161 -16.25 7.24 -20.91
C TYR A 161 -16.75 8.63 -21.36
N ALA A 162 -17.59 9.27 -20.55
CA ALA A 162 -18.12 10.61 -20.85
C ALA A 162 -16.99 11.64 -21.02
N TYR A 163 -15.96 11.58 -20.16
CA TYR A 163 -14.78 12.44 -20.24
C TYR A 163 -13.97 12.19 -21.51
N GLN A 164 -13.69 10.92 -21.84
CA GLN A 164 -12.91 10.55 -23.05
C GLN A 164 -13.60 10.94 -24.34
N GLU A 165 -14.91 10.78 -24.41
CA GLU A 165 -15.72 11.03 -25.61
C GLU A 165 -16.27 12.46 -25.70
N GLY A 166 -16.03 13.33 -24.71
CA GLY A 166 -16.61 14.67 -24.63
C GLY A 166 -18.14 14.68 -24.55
N LYS A 167 -18.73 13.62 -23.99
CA LYS A 167 -20.19 13.43 -23.87
C LYS A 167 -20.69 13.77 -22.47
N ARG A 168 -22.00 13.90 -22.31
CA ARG A 168 -22.61 14.02 -20.98
C ARG A 168 -22.60 12.67 -20.26
N CYS A 169 -22.27 12.69 -18.98
CA CYS A 169 -22.39 11.53 -18.10
C CYS A 169 -23.88 11.18 -17.88
N ALA A 170 -24.26 9.94 -18.20
CA ALA A 170 -25.65 9.49 -18.02
C ALA A 170 -26.10 9.51 -16.54
N TYR A 171 -25.16 9.27 -15.64
CA TYR A 171 -25.40 9.23 -14.18
C TYR A 171 -25.02 10.53 -13.47
N HIS A 172 -25.01 11.69 -14.17
CA HIS A 172 -24.46 12.95 -13.66
C HIS A 172 -25.00 13.34 -12.27
N ALA A 173 -26.31 13.31 -12.08
CA ALA A 173 -26.92 13.69 -10.80
C ALA A 173 -26.47 12.75 -9.66
N LYS A 174 -26.58 11.43 -9.84
CA LYS A 174 -26.14 10.45 -8.84
C LYS A 174 -24.61 10.53 -8.57
N ALA A 175 -23.82 10.76 -9.63
CA ALA A 175 -22.38 10.94 -9.49
C ALA A 175 -22.03 12.18 -8.68
N LEU A 176 -22.80 13.26 -8.81
CA LEU A 176 -22.62 14.49 -8.06
C LEU A 176 -22.97 14.30 -6.58
N ASP A 177 -24.07 13.61 -6.26
CA ASP A 177 -24.44 13.28 -4.88
C ASP A 177 -23.35 12.42 -4.21
N LEU A 178 -22.86 11.37 -4.90
CA LEU A 178 -21.76 10.54 -4.40
C LEU A 178 -20.45 11.30 -4.26
N PHE A 179 -20.23 12.32 -5.10
CA PHE A 179 -19.05 13.17 -4.97
C PHE A 179 -19.12 14.08 -3.74
N TYR A 180 -20.31 14.61 -3.43
CA TYR A 180 -20.50 15.34 -2.17
C TYR A 180 -20.27 14.45 -0.94
N ASP A 181 -20.76 13.20 -0.96
CA ASP A 181 -20.48 12.23 0.09
C ASP A 181 -18.96 12.00 0.23
N TYR A 182 -18.25 11.82 -0.90
CA TYR A 182 -16.80 11.66 -0.91
C TYR A 182 -16.06 12.88 -0.34
N LEU A 183 -16.51 14.10 -0.65
CA LEU A 183 -15.91 15.33 -0.09
C LEU A 183 -16.08 15.42 1.43
N LEU A 184 -17.12 14.81 1.98
CA LEU A 184 -17.38 14.78 3.41
C LEU A 184 -16.61 13.65 4.12
N THR A 185 -16.52 12.48 3.50
CA THR A 185 -15.85 11.30 4.08
C THR A 185 -14.32 11.31 3.83
N GLY A 186 -13.89 11.92 2.73
CA GLY A 186 -12.51 11.84 2.27
C GLY A 186 -12.15 10.46 1.72
N GLY A 187 -10.85 10.24 1.51
CA GLY A 187 -10.32 9.02 0.88
C GLY A 187 -9.63 8.03 1.84
N PHE A 188 -9.77 8.19 3.16
CA PHE A 188 -9.21 7.22 4.11
C PHE A 188 -10.05 5.94 4.11
N PRO A 189 -9.46 4.75 3.83
CA PRO A 189 -10.23 3.51 3.68
C PRO A 189 -11.09 3.16 4.89
N GLU A 190 -10.60 3.44 6.10
CA GLU A 190 -11.33 3.17 7.33
C GLU A 190 -12.57 4.05 7.46
N VAL A 191 -12.47 5.33 7.08
CA VAL A 191 -13.59 6.27 7.08
C VAL A 191 -14.61 5.87 6.01
N VAL A 192 -14.12 5.53 4.81
CA VAL A 192 -14.99 5.04 3.71
C VAL A 192 -15.74 3.78 4.14
N LEU A 193 -15.05 2.81 4.75
CA LEU A 193 -15.69 1.59 5.27
C LEU A 193 -16.75 1.91 6.34
N ALA A 194 -16.46 2.82 7.25
CA ALA A 194 -17.43 3.25 8.25
C ALA A 194 -18.66 3.87 7.58
N SER A 195 -18.47 4.76 6.60
CA SER A 195 -19.59 5.39 5.88
C SER A 195 -20.47 4.41 5.12
N LEU A 196 -19.94 3.23 4.71
CA LEU A 196 -20.72 2.20 4.04
C LEU A 196 -21.65 1.43 4.98
N GLN A 197 -21.38 1.43 6.28
CA GLN A 197 -22.19 0.74 7.30
C GLN A 197 -23.40 1.57 7.73
N TYR A 198 -23.39 2.88 7.44
CA TYR A 198 -24.44 3.81 7.86
C TYR A 198 -25.33 4.19 6.68
N GLN A 199 -26.65 4.02 6.82
CA GLN A 199 -27.62 4.26 5.76
C GLN A 199 -28.32 5.63 5.85
N GLU A 200 -28.11 6.39 6.94
CA GLU A 200 -28.79 7.66 7.19
C GLU A 200 -27.80 8.84 7.26
N PRO A 201 -28.21 10.04 6.76
CA PRO A 201 -27.34 11.24 6.79
C PRO A 201 -26.94 11.69 8.21
N PHE A 202 -27.72 11.30 9.23
CA PHE A 202 -27.48 11.67 10.62
C PHE A 202 -26.24 10.98 11.23
N GLU A 203 -25.81 9.86 10.66
CA GLU A 203 -24.66 9.08 11.13
C GLU A 203 -23.33 9.57 10.54
N MET A 204 -23.34 10.58 9.67
CA MET A 204 -22.15 11.25 9.17
C MET A 204 -21.34 11.97 10.26
N GLU A 205 -21.93 12.23 11.44
CA GLU A 205 -21.23 12.78 12.60
C GLU A 205 -20.15 11.80 13.09
N SER A 206 -20.45 10.49 13.13
CA SER A 206 -19.48 9.46 13.51
C SER A 206 -18.36 9.27 12.47
N ALA A 207 -18.66 9.50 11.18
CA ALA A 207 -17.63 9.50 10.14
C ALA A 207 -16.72 10.73 10.27
N LYS A 208 -17.26 11.90 10.60
CA LYS A 208 -16.47 13.13 10.91
C LYS A 208 -15.60 12.94 12.15
N GLU A 209 -16.14 12.34 13.21
CA GLU A 209 -15.35 12.03 14.42
C GLU A 209 -14.18 11.11 14.09
N LYS A 210 -14.41 10.05 13.29
CA LYS A 210 -13.32 9.17 12.84
C LYS A 210 -12.27 9.90 11.98
N VAL A 211 -12.69 10.77 11.06
CA VAL A 211 -11.76 11.62 10.30
C VAL A 211 -10.95 12.48 11.25
N PHE A 212 -11.62 13.09 12.23
CA PHE A 212 -10.97 13.95 13.22
C PHE A 212 -9.97 13.19 14.09
N ASP A 213 -10.32 11.99 14.54
CA ASP A 213 -9.43 11.12 15.32
C ASP A 213 -8.21 10.68 14.52
N ILE A 214 -8.41 10.32 13.23
CA ILE A 214 -7.32 10.01 12.32
C ILE A 214 -6.40 11.22 12.15
N LEU A 215 -6.94 12.40 11.87
CA LEU A 215 -6.16 13.64 11.74
C LEU A 215 -5.43 14.00 13.03
N LYS A 216 -6.09 13.83 14.19
CA LYS A 216 -5.50 14.07 15.51
C LYS A 216 -4.36 13.12 15.83
N SER A 217 -4.46 11.85 15.40
CA SER A 217 -3.36 10.88 15.51
C SER A 217 -2.13 11.32 14.73
N PHE A 218 -2.32 11.89 13.53
CA PHE A 218 -1.22 12.46 12.74
C PHE A 218 -0.54 13.65 13.42
N LEU A 219 -1.33 14.56 13.99
CA LEU A 219 -0.80 15.74 14.68
C LEU A 219 0.01 15.37 15.93
N ASN A 220 -0.42 14.36 16.67
CA ASN A 220 0.28 13.89 17.87
C ASN A 220 1.59 13.15 17.56
N GLU A 221 1.78 12.66 16.37
CA GLU A 221 3.01 11.98 15.92
C GLU A 221 4.04 12.93 15.29
N CYS A 222 3.64 14.18 15.01
CA CYS A 222 4.52 15.23 14.48
C CYS A 222 5.18 16.06 15.59
N ASN A 223 4.85 15.84 16.85
CA ASN A 223 5.47 16.42 18.05
C ASN A 223 6.34 15.40 18.76
#